data_f1062951ec078a7c7b7da42763f8efad
#
_entry.id   f1062951ec078a7c7b7da42763f8efad
#
_cell.length_a   1.000
_cell.length_b   1.000
_cell.length_c   1.000
_cell.angle_alpha   90.00
_cell.angle_beta   90.00
_cell.angle_gamma   90.00
#
_symmetry.space_group_name_H-M   'P 1'
#
loop_
_entity.id
_entity.type
_entity.pdbx_description
1 polymer ?
#
loop_
_entity_poly.entity_id
_entity_poly.type
_entity_poly.pdbx_seq_one_letter_code
_entity_poly.pdbx_strand_id
1 'polypeptide(L)'
;MDIRPDAGPFRLAVDLGTTSIHWRLLDGTGHEAASGQALNPQMGAGSDVVSRLAAARNQEGRERLGHLVLRFLQRVVSDVGVPVAELCIAGNTAMTSILLNEDVAGLCAAPYRLTEPGGRTAELPGLPQAWIPPQPAPFVGGDISAGMAALLYGEPPEFPFLLADMGTNGEFVLALDKERSFIASVPLGPSLEGIGLRYGGGADTGSVSGFRLGPFGLSPVVIGNTEPKRICGTGYLSLLDALLRTGFLDATGRLASASVSPLAARLLGTVERGAAGWSLPLPGGMELAGADVEEILKVKAAFSLALESLLAASGLESRALARVCLGGALGEHMPETALERLGFLPQGLQARTVAEGNTSLRGAALLLTRPELRERLVRWSSGCTLVDLAARPDFTALYMRHMVFG
;
A
#
# COMPACT_ATOMS: atom_id res chain seq x y z
N MET A 1 -12.51 -11.80 -24.86
CA MET A 1 -13.21 -10.60 -24.32
C MET A 1 -14.05 -10.04 -25.44
N ASP A 2 -15.36 -9.89 -25.25
CA ASP A 2 -16.27 -9.32 -26.25
C ASP A 2 -16.36 -7.80 -26.06
N ILE A 3 -15.28 -7.11 -26.44
CA ILE A 3 -15.25 -5.63 -26.39
C ILE A 3 -15.94 -5.13 -27.66
N ARG A 4 -16.98 -4.31 -27.50
CA ARG A 4 -17.71 -3.72 -28.64
C ARG A 4 -16.88 -2.59 -29.25
N PRO A 5 -16.39 -2.70 -30.51
CA PRO A 5 -15.52 -1.69 -31.11
C PRO A 5 -16.16 -0.30 -31.25
N ASP A 6 -17.50 -0.24 -31.29
CA ASP A 6 -18.27 0.98 -31.56
C ASP A 6 -18.50 1.84 -30.29
N ALA A 7 -17.94 1.44 -29.15
CA ALA A 7 -18.14 2.14 -27.86
C ALA A 7 -17.31 3.44 -27.70
N GLY A 8 -16.79 4.02 -28.79
CA GLY A 8 -16.04 5.29 -28.81
C GLY A 8 -14.54 5.12 -28.52
N PRO A 9 -13.80 6.21 -28.30
CA PRO A 9 -12.36 6.12 -28.06
C PRO A 9 -12.08 5.43 -26.74
N PHE A 10 -11.39 4.29 -26.78
CA PHE A 10 -10.96 3.58 -25.57
C PHE A 10 -9.76 4.29 -24.93
N ARG A 11 -9.69 4.23 -23.60
CA ARG A 11 -8.61 4.80 -22.80
C ARG A 11 -8.14 3.78 -21.77
N LEU A 12 -6.83 3.78 -21.45
CA LEU A 12 -6.23 2.81 -20.55
C LEU A 12 -5.71 3.48 -19.29
N ALA A 13 -6.35 3.21 -18.15
CA ALA A 13 -5.84 3.56 -16.83
C ALA A 13 -4.86 2.48 -16.36
N VAL A 14 -3.73 2.90 -15.80
CA VAL A 14 -2.67 2.02 -15.30
C VAL A 14 -2.25 2.48 -13.92
N ASP A 15 -2.17 1.53 -13.00
CA ASP A 15 -1.52 1.65 -11.70
C ASP A 15 -0.21 0.86 -11.74
N LEU A 16 0.91 1.59 -11.78
CA LEU A 16 2.25 1.05 -11.91
C LEU A 16 2.90 0.89 -10.53
N GLY A 17 2.52 -0.18 -9.84
CA GLY A 17 3.09 -0.52 -8.54
C GLY A 17 4.47 -1.20 -8.62
N THR A 18 5.15 -1.26 -7.49
CA THR A 18 6.45 -1.94 -7.37
C THR A 18 6.32 -3.46 -7.56
N THR A 19 5.30 -4.07 -6.98
CA THR A 19 5.07 -5.52 -6.99
C THR A 19 4.17 -5.94 -8.15
N SER A 20 3.11 -5.19 -8.42
CA SER A 20 2.11 -5.50 -9.43
C SER A 20 1.77 -4.28 -10.28
N ILE A 21 1.30 -4.54 -11.50
CA ILE A 21 0.73 -3.56 -12.40
C ILE A 21 -0.74 -3.92 -12.59
N HIS A 22 -1.64 -2.97 -12.30
CA HIS A 22 -3.06 -3.10 -12.54
C HIS A 22 -3.46 -2.18 -13.68
N TRP A 23 -4.41 -2.61 -14.50
CA TRP A 23 -4.91 -1.78 -15.59
C TRP A 23 -6.41 -1.93 -15.77
N ARG A 24 -7.02 -0.89 -16.33
CA ARG A 24 -8.44 -0.82 -16.66
C ARG A 24 -8.62 -0.13 -17.99
N LEU A 25 -9.26 -0.82 -18.94
CA LEU A 25 -9.69 -0.24 -20.21
C LEU A 25 -11.07 0.37 -20.05
N LEU A 26 -11.20 1.62 -20.41
CA LEU A 26 -12.46 2.38 -20.38
C LEU A 26 -12.96 2.59 -21.79
N ASP A 27 -14.25 2.46 -22.00
CA ASP A 27 -14.92 2.84 -23.25
C ASP A 27 -15.12 4.36 -23.34
N GLY A 28 -15.69 4.83 -24.46
CA GLY A 28 -15.95 6.25 -24.69
C GLY A 28 -16.89 6.91 -23.69
N THR A 29 -17.68 6.13 -22.97
CA THR A 29 -18.59 6.60 -21.90
C THR A 29 -17.93 6.60 -20.51
N GLY A 30 -16.74 6.01 -20.42
CA GLY A 30 -15.99 5.88 -19.16
C GLY A 30 -16.31 4.61 -18.37
N HIS A 31 -17.10 3.68 -18.92
CA HIS A 31 -17.33 2.39 -18.28
C HIS A 31 -16.16 1.44 -18.53
N GLU A 32 -15.94 0.54 -17.58
CA GLU A 32 -14.94 -0.51 -17.70
C GLU A 32 -15.34 -1.52 -18.78
N ALA A 33 -14.51 -1.61 -19.83
CA ALA A 33 -14.66 -2.61 -20.89
C ALA A 33 -13.82 -3.86 -20.63
N ALA A 34 -12.66 -3.70 -19.97
CA ALA A 34 -11.79 -4.78 -19.57
C ALA A 34 -10.87 -4.31 -18.43
N SER A 35 -10.35 -5.25 -17.66
CA SER A 35 -9.34 -4.99 -16.64
C SER A 35 -8.40 -6.18 -16.49
N GLY A 36 -7.25 -5.96 -15.85
CA GLY A 36 -6.32 -7.02 -15.58
C GLY A 36 -5.22 -6.58 -14.63
N GLN A 37 -4.47 -7.58 -14.20
CA GLN A 37 -3.31 -7.39 -13.32
C GLN A 37 -2.20 -8.36 -13.68
N ALA A 38 -0.96 -7.97 -13.42
CA ALA A 38 0.21 -8.82 -13.58
C ALA A 38 1.27 -8.43 -12.57
N LEU A 39 2.20 -9.35 -12.29
CA LEU A 39 3.41 -9.00 -11.56
C LEU A 39 4.22 -8.00 -12.38
N ASN A 40 4.83 -7.03 -11.69
CA ASN A 40 5.71 -6.07 -12.34
C ASN A 40 6.91 -6.82 -12.95
N PRO A 41 7.15 -6.70 -14.27
CA PRO A 41 8.21 -7.43 -14.96
C PRO A 41 9.63 -7.07 -14.49
N GLN A 42 9.78 -6.04 -13.66
CA GLN A 42 11.04 -5.64 -13.06
C GLN A 42 11.39 -6.43 -11.78
N MET A 43 10.54 -7.37 -11.33
CA MET A 43 10.75 -8.14 -10.09
C MET A 43 12.13 -8.83 -10.01
N GLY A 44 12.70 -9.23 -11.16
CA GLY A 44 14.04 -9.81 -11.21
C GLY A 44 15.19 -8.86 -10.86
N ALA A 45 14.94 -7.55 -10.79
CA ALA A 45 15.92 -6.54 -10.39
C ALA A 45 15.78 -6.09 -8.92
N GLY A 46 14.80 -6.63 -8.20
CA GLY A 46 14.54 -6.34 -6.80
C GLY A 46 13.05 -6.36 -6.49
N SER A 47 12.69 -6.74 -5.29
CA SER A 47 11.30 -6.79 -4.81
C SER A 47 10.80 -5.47 -4.23
N ASP A 48 11.69 -4.51 -3.97
CA ASP A 48 11.40 -3.24 -3.32
C ASP A 48 11.95 -2.04 -4.11
N VAL A 49 11.52 -0.84 -3.72
CA VAL A 49 11.89 0.43 -4.39
C VAL A 49 13.40 0.68 -4.31
N VAL A 50 14.04 0.40 -3.17
CA VAL A 50 15.47 0.68 -2.96
C VAL A 50 16.34 -0.19 -3.89
N SER A 51 16.03 -1.48 -3.97
CA SER A 51 16.70 -2.43 -4.88
C SER A 51 16.54 -2.01 -6.34
N ARG A 52 15.34 -1.54 -6.73
CA ARG A 52 15.08 -1.04 -8.09
C ARG A 52 15.82 0.24 -8.41
N LEU A 53 15.87 1.19 -7.48
CA LEU A 53 16.64 2.42 -7.61
C LEU A 53 18.13 2.11 -7.76
N ALA A 54 18.66 1.17 -6.97
CA ALA A 54 20.04 0.71 -7.10
C ALA A 54 20.33 0.13 -8.50
N ALA A 55 19.44 -0.69 -9.04
CA ALA A 55 19.54 -1.27 -10.39
C ALA A 55 19.36 -0.23 -11.51
N ALA A 56 18.62 0.87 -11.26
CA ALA A 56 18.37 1.96 -12.21
C ALA A 56 19.36 3.13 -12.09
N ARG A 57 20.34 3.04 -11.20
CA ARG A 57 21.26 4.15 -10.90
C ARG A 57 22.06 4.62 -12.11
N ASN A 58 22.49 3.70 -12.99
CA ASN A 58 23.12 4.03 -14.25
C ASN A 58 22.12 4.01 -15.40
N GLN A 59 22.46 4.64 -16.51
CA GLN A 59 21.59 4.77 -17.68
C GLN A 59 21.18 3.41 -18.25
N GLU A 60 22.12 2.48 -18.41
CA GLU A 60 21.84 1.14 -18.97
C GLU A 60 20.83 0.35 -18.14
N GLY A 61 21.00 0.34 -16.81
CA GLY A 61 20.08 -0.31 -15.89
C GLY A 61 18.67 0.31 -15.94
N ARG A 62 18.61 1.65 -15.98
CA ARG A 62 17.36 2.40 -16.06
C ARG A 62 16.63 2.13 -17.37
N GLU A 63 17.31 2.20 -18.51
CA GLU A 63 16.75 1.86 -19.81
C GLU A 63 16.24 0.42 -19.88
N ARG A 64 17.03 -0.53 -19.38
CA ARG A 64 16.62 -1.94 -19.31
C ARG A 64 15.34 -2.13 -18.50
N LEU A 65 15.25 -1.53 -17.33
CA LEU A 65 14.07 -1.63 -16.47
C LEU A 65 12.87 -0.91 -17.08
N GLY A 66 13.05 0.28 -17.64
CA GLY A 66 12.01 1.02 -18.36
C GLY A 66 11.45 0.22 -19.54
N HIS A 67 12.33 -0.40 -20.32
CA HIS A 67 11.92 -1.26 -21.46
C HIS A 67 11.10 -2.48 -21.05
N LEU A 68 11.30 -3.04 -19.85
CA LEU A 68 10.47 -4.16 -19.37
C LEU A 68 9.02 -3.72 -19.18
N VAL A 69 8.80 -2.58 -18.52
CA VAL A 69 7.45 -2.02 -18.31
C VAL A 69 6.84 -1.57 -19.63
N LEU A 70 7.63 -0.87 -20.46
CA LEU A 70 7.17 -0.40 -21.77
C LEU A 70 6.63 -1.56 -22.63
N ARG A 71 7.40 -2.65 -22.74
CA ARG A 71 6.97 -3.85 -23.50
C ARG A 71 5.74 -4.51 -22.89
N PHE A 72 5.61 -4.50 -21.56
CA PHE A 72 4.40 -5.00 -20.92
C PHE A 72 3.18 -4.16 -21.31
N LEU A 73 3.27 -2.83 -21.21
CA LEU A 73 2.18 -1.93 -21.59
C LEU A 73 1.82 -2.01 -23.09
N GLN A 74 2.82 -2.11 -23.97
CA GLN A 74 2.61 -2.32 -25.41
C GLN A 74 1.84 -3.62 -25.68
N ARG A 75 2.16 -4.69 -24.94
CA ARG A 75 1.42 -5.95 -25.01
C ARG A 75 -0.03 -5.77 -24.54
N VAL A 76 -0.25 -5.13 -23.40
CA VAL A 76 -1.61 -4.86 -22.91
C VAL A 76 -2.42 -4.09 -23.94
N VAL A 77 -1.86 -3.01 -24.51
CA VAL A 77 -2.52 -2.21 -25.57
C VAL A 77 -2.82 -3.04 -26.82
N SER A 78 -1.94 -3.97 -27.20
CA SER A 78 -2.18 -4.89 -28.33
C SER A 78 -3.26 -5.92 -28.02
N ASP A 79 -3.20 -6.53 -26.82
CA ASP A 79 -4.05 -7.67 -26.45
C ASP A 79 -5.52 -7.27 -26.19
N VAL A 80 -5.80 -6.00 -25.86
CA VAL A 80 -7.18 -5.52 -25.73
C VAL A 80 -7.92 -5.48 -27.08
N GLY A 81 -7.22 -5.51 -28.21
CA GLY A 81 -7.80 -5.70 -29.55
C GLY A 81 -8.64 -4.53 -30.07
N VAL A 82 -8.57 -3.36 -29.41
CA VAL A 82 -9.25 -2.12 -29.82
C VAL A 82 -8.27 -0.94 -29.79
N PRO A 83 -8.48 0.10 -30.63
CA PRO A 83 -7.62 1.29 -30.59
C PRO A 83 -7.70 2.01 -29.25
N VAL A 84 -6.58 2.16 -28.55
CA VAL A 84 -6.47 2.95 -27.34
C VAL A 84 -6.02 4.36 -27.70
N ALA A 85 -6.79 5.37 -27.32
CA ALA A 85 -6.53 6.76 -27.67
C ALA A 85 -5.55 7.46 -26.72
N GLU A 86 -5.59 7.14 -25.42
CA GLU A 86 -4.80 7.79 -24.39
C GLU A 86 -4.58 6.85 -23.20
N LEU A 87 -3.45 7.03 -22.50
CA LEU A 87 -3.17 6.37 -21.22
C LEU A 87 -3.15 7.39 -20.08
N CYS A 88 -3.46 6.92 -18.86
CA CYS A 88 -3.07 7.56 -17.62
C CYS A 88 -2.26 6.54 -16.81
N ILE A 89 -0.98 6.84 -16.55
CA ILE A 89 -0.09 5.94 -15.84
C ILE A 89 0.24 6.55 -14.47
N ALA A 90 -0.46 6.08 -13.46
CA ALA A 90 -0.23 6.42 -12.06
C ALA A 90 0.77 5.43 -11.47
N GLY A 91 1.83 5.90 -10.86
CA GLY A 91 2.85 5.05 -10.26
C GLY A 91 3.63 5.81 -9.19
N ASN A 92 4.32 5.05 -8.33
CA ASN A 92 5.22 5.68 -7.38
C ASN A 92 6.39 6.38 -8.09
N THR A 93 7.10 7.24 -7.38
CA THR A 93 8.14 8.10 -7.95
C THR A 93 9.25 7.33 -8.65
N ALA A 94 9.68 6.20 -8.06
CA ALA A 94 10.75 5.39 -8.63
C ALA A 94 10.30 4.69 -9.93
N MET A 95 9.12 4.08 -9.93
CA MET A 95 8.59 3.37 -11.11
C MET A 95 8.31 4.34 -12.25
N THR A 96 7.77 5.52 -11.93
CA THR A 96 7.52 6.59 -12.91
C THR A 96 8.84 7.10 -13.51
N SER A 97 9.84 7.43 -12.68
CA SER A 97 11.13 7.90 -13.17
C SER A 97 11.85 6.87 -14.05
N ILE A 98 11.80 5.59 -13.66
CA ILE A 98 12.39 4.50 -14.47
C ILE A 98 11.66 4.32 -15.81
N LEU A 99 10.31 4.38 -15.82
CA LEU A 99 9.53 4.28 -17.04
C LEU A 99 9.85 5.42 -18.02
N LEU A 100 10.01 6.64 -17.51
CA LEU A 100 10.30 7.83 -18.28
C LEU A 100 11.80 8.00 -18.60
N ASN A 101 12.64 7.06 -18.16
CA ASN A 101 14.11 7.11 -18.28
C ASN A 101 14.74 8.37 -17.65
N GLU A 102 14.12 8.89 -16.60
CA GLU A 102 14.61 10.06 -15.87
C GLU A 102 15.65 9.67 -14.82
N ASP A 103 16.55 10.60 -14.48
CA ASP A 103 17.58 10.34 -13.49
C ASP A 103 16.99 10.07 -12.10
N VAL A 104 17.39 8.96 -11.50
CA VAL A 104 16.94 8.52 -10.17
C VAL A 104 17.93 8.83 -9.05
N ALA A 105 19.06 9.47 -9.34
CA ALA A 105 20.12 9.73 -8.34
C ALA A 105 19.59 10.50 -7.12
N GLY A 106 18.66 11.44 -7.33
CA GLY A 106 18.03 12.20 -6.26
C GLY A 106 17.15 11.37 -5.32
N LEU A 107 16.71 10.17 -5.75
CA LEU A 107 15.93 9.24 -4.92
C LEU A 107 16.81 8.22 -4.19
N CYS A 108 18.11 8.15 -4.50
CA CYS A 108 19.00 7.11 -3.96
C CYS A 108 19.65 7.46 -2.62
N ALA A 109 19.71 8.74 -2.26
CA ALA A 109 20.36 9.21 -1.03
C ALA A 109 19.79 10.54 -0.53
N ALA A 110 19.74 10.70 0.79
CA ALA A 110 19.33 11.96 1.40
C ALA A 110 20.40 13.07 1.18
N PRO A 111 20.01 14.35 1.04
CA PRO A 111 18.64 14.81 0.99
C PRO A 111 17.95 14.40 -0.31
N TYR A 112 16.79 13.75 -0.18
CA TYR A 112 16.07 13.25 -1.34
C TYR A 112 15.53 14.37 -2.21
N ARG A 113 15.58 14.16 -3.53
CA ARG A 113 15.12 15.13 -4.52
C ARG A 113 14.34 14.44 -5.63
N LEU A 114 13.23 15.04 -6.01
CA LEU A 114 12.42 14.62 -7.14
C LEU A 114 12.92 15.28 -8.42
N THR A 115 13.28 14.50 -9.43
CA THR A 115 13.69 14.99 -10.75
C THR A 115 12.49 15.11 -11.68
N GLU A 116 11.57 14.15 -11.63
CA GLU A 116 10.36 14.10 -12.47
C GLU A 116 9.11 14.44 -11.64
N PRO A 117 8.55 15.65 -11.77
CA PRO A 117 7.39 16.07 -10.97
C PRO A 117 6.06 15.55 -11.49
N GLY A 118 5.98 14.90 -12.66
CA GLY A 118 4.72 14.52 -13.30
C GLY A 118 3.85 15.73 -13.69
N GLY A 119 2.53 15.54 -13.69
CA GLY A 119 1.56 16.57 -14.08
C GLY A 119 1.61 16.94 -15.56
N ARG A 120 2.11 16.05 -16.40
CA ARG A 120 2.32 16.26 -17.83
C ARG A 120 1.97 15.05 -18.68
N THR A 121 1.79 15.28 -19.96
CA THR A 121 1.72 14.22 -20.96
C THR A 121 3.14 13.80 -21.34
N ALA A 122 3.36 12.49 -21.43
CA ALA A 122 4.60 11.87 -21.88
C ALA A 122 4.38 11.10 -23.18
N GLU A 123 5.39 11.12 -24.06
CA GLU A 123 5.45 10.28 -25.24
C GLU A 123 6.29 9.03 -24.94
N LEU A 124 5.66 7.87 -25.01
CA LEU A 124 6.29 6.58 -24.75
C LEU A 124 6.37 5.78 -26.07
N PRO A 125 7.55 5.23 -26.41
CA PRO A 125 7.72 4.52 -27.70
C PRO A 125 6.68 3.41 -27.89
N GLY A 126 5.94 3.47 -29.00
CA GLY A 126 4.95 2.45 -29.39
C GLY A 126 3.68 2.42 -28.54
N LEU A 127 3.43 3.47 -27.75
CA LEU A 127 2.19 3.66 -26.99
C LEU A 127 1.52 4.98 -27.40
N PRO A 128 0.19 5.10 -27.22
CA PRO A 128 -0.50 6.40 -27.28
C PRO A 128 0.07 7.34 -26.20
N GLN A 129 -0.27 8.63 -26.32
CA GLN A 129 0.10 9.61 -25.30
C GLN A 129 -0.34 9.16 -23.92
N ALA A 130 0.55 9.32 -22.95
CA ALA A 130 0.32 8.94 -21.57
C ALA A 130 0.35 10.16 -20.66
N TRP A 131 -0.75 10.45 -19.96
CA TRP A 131 -0.74 11.44 -18.91
C TRP A 131 -0.16 10.83 -17.63
N ILE A 132 0.81 11.52 -17.06
CA ILE A 132 1.50 11.12 -15.82
C ILE A 132 0.97 12.02 -14.69
N PRO A 133 0.31 11.49 -13.67
CA PRO A 133 -0.14 12.29 -12.53
C PRO A 133 1.01 13.00 -11.82
N PRO A 134 0.78 14.17 -11.20
CA PRO A 134 1.82 14.89 -10.48
C PRO A 134 2.35 14.08 -9.30
N GLN A 135 3.62 14.27 -8.98
CA GLN A 135 4.33 13.62 -7.88
C GLN A 135 4.66 14.67 -6.81
N PRO A 136 3.94 14.71 -5.67
CA PRO A 136 4.09 15.79 -4.68
C PRO A 136 5.44 15.81 -3.97
N ALA A 137 6.11 14.65 -3.82
CA ALA A 137 7.38 14.54 -3.09
C ALA A 137 8.21 13.33 -3.56
N PRO A 138 9.50 13.21 -3.17
CA PRO A 138 10.38 12.13 -3.61
C PRO A 138 9.84 10.71 -3.42
N PHE A 139 9.04 10.45 -2.41
CA PHE A 139 8.43 9.15 -2.15
C PHE A 139 6.90 9.23 -1.97
N VAL A 140 6.27 10.26 -2.53
CA VAL A 140 4.81 10.36 -2.67
C VAL A 140 4.54 10.59 -4.14
N GLY A 141 4.13 9.54 -4.83
CA GLY A 141 4.11 9.47 -6.28
C GLY A 141 2.78 9.87 -6.92
N GLY A 142 2.73 9.60 -8.23
CA GLY A 142 1.55 9.82 -9.06
C GLY A 142 0.40 8.87 -8.72
N ASP A 143 0.68 7.72 -8.12
CA ASP A 143 -0.30 6.77 -7.55
C ASP A 143 -1.12 7.44 -6.43
N ILE A 144 -0.44 8.11 -5.50
CA ILE A 144 -1.09 8.85 -4.41
C ILE A 144 -1.88 10.04 -4.95
N SER A 145 -1.32 10.78 -5.90
CA SER A 145 -2.05 11.89 -6.53
C SER A 145 -3.30 11.41 -7.27
N ALA A 146 -3.20 10.32 -8.01
CA ALA A 146 -4.36 9.70 -8.65
C ALA A 146 -5.39 9.24 -7.61
N GLY A 147 -4.93 8.58 -6.53
CA GLY A 147 -5.79 8.19 -5.41
C GLY A 147 -6.50 9.38 -4.79
N MET A 148 -5.79 10.50 -4.59
CA MET A 148 -6.39 11.74 -4.11
C MET A 148 -7.37 12.34 -5.11
N ALA A 149 -7.12 12.21 -6.43
CA ALA A 149 -8.11 12.66 -7.41
C ALA A 149 -9.43 11.87 -7.29
N ALA A 150 -9.37 10.55 -7.07
CA ALA A 150 -10.55 9.74 -6.82
C ALA A 150 -11.32 10.19 -5.56
N LEU A 151 -10.60 10.49 -4.48
CA LEU A 151 -11.20 10.92 -3.21
C LEU A 151 -11.69 12.36 -3.24
N LEU A 152 -10.94 13.30 -3.82
CA LEU A 152 -11.29 14.73 -3.80
C LEU A 152 -12.37 15.11 -4.83
N TYR A 153 -12.40 14.40 -5.97
CA TYR A 153 -13.22 14.80 -7.13
C TYR A 153 -14.25 13.74 -7.55
N GLY A 154 -14.18 12.52 -6.98
CA GLY A 154 -15.21 11.51 -7.07
C GLY A 154 -16.27 11.71 -5.99
N GLU A 155 -16.32 10.82 -5.02
CA GLU A 155 -17.15 10.90 -3.82
C GLU A 155 -16.27 11.28 -2.61
N PRO A 156 -16.13 12.58 -2.31
CA PRO A 156 -15.19 13.02 -1.29
C PRO A 156 -15.63 12.56 0.10
N PRO A 157 -14.70 12.00 0.90
CA PRO A 157 -14.93 11.75 2.31
C PRO A 157 -15.19 13.06 3.07
N GLU A 158 -15.76 12.94 4.27
CA GLU A 158 -15.85 14.07 5.19
C GLU A 158 -14.46 14.50 5.65
N PHE A 159 -14.20 15.83 5.64
CA PHE A 159 -12.93 16.42 6.07
C PHE A 159 -12.91 16.70 7.59
N PRO A 160 -11.74 16.70 8.22
CA PRO A 160 -10.46 16.22 7.68
C PRO A 160 -10.40 14.71 7.56
N PHE A 161 -9.71 14.19 6.56
CA PHE A 161 -9.53 12.76 6.41
C PHE A 161 -8.06 12.39 6.20
N LEU A 162 -7.72 11.17 6.58
CA LEU A 162 -6.44 10.53 6.28
C LEU A 162 -6.63 9.52 5.14
N LEU A 163 -5.82 9.63 4.08
CA LEU A 163 -5.54 8.51 3.19
C LEU A 163 -4.24 7.86 3.67
N ALA A 164 -4.26 6.55 3.90
CA ALA A 164 -3.08 5.74 4.13
C ALA A 164 -3.04 4.64 3.07
N ASP A 165 -2.12 4.76 2.13
CA ASP A 165 -1.83 3.71 1.16
C ASP A 165 -0.73 2.82 1.73
N MET A 166 -1.05 1.54 1.93
CA MET A 166 -0.21 0.61 2.68
C MET A 166 0.31 -0.49 1.76
N GLY A 167 1.38 -0.18 1.06
CA GLY A 167 2.20 -1.12 0.29
C GLY A 167 3.55 -1.39 0.96
N THR A 168 4.57 -1.70 0.16
CA THR A 168 5.98 -1.82 0.60
C THR A 168 6.48 -0.51 1.21
N ASN A 169 6.05 0.64 0.68
CA ASN A 169 6.09 1.94 1.35
C ASN A 169 4.69 2.26 1.88
N GLY A 170 4.64 3.03 2.95
CA GLY A 170 3.41 3.66 3.41
C GLY A 170 3.42 5.11 2.99
N GLU A 171 2.46 5.49 2.19
CA GLU A 171 2.23 6.87 1.81
C GLU A 171 0.97 7.37 2.49
N PHE A 172 1.09 8.56 3.08
CA PHE A 172 0.04 9.13 3.91
C PHE A 172 -0.31 10.53 3.43
N VAL A 173 -1.60 10.82 3.31
CA VAL A 173 -2.12 12.15 3.03
C VAL A 173 -3.16 12.54 4.07
N LEU A 174 -2.88 13.54 4.87
CA LEU A 174 -3.84 14.17 5.77
C LEU A 174 -4.45 15.38 5.05
N ALA A 175 -5.65 15.22 4.52
CA ALA A 175 -6.39 16.29 3.84
C ALA A 175 -7.25 17.05 4.86
N LEU A 176 -6.96 18.35 5.04
CA LEU A 176 -7.74 19.24 5.90
C LEU A 176 -8.99 19.75 5.19
N ASP A 177 -8.86 19.98 3.90
CA ASP A 177 -9.89 20.39 2.96
C ASP A 177 -9.45 20.01 1.53
N LYS A 178 -10.14 20.55 0.51
CA LYS A 178 -9.84 20.25 -0.91
C LYS A 178 -8.52 20.81 -1.42
N GLU A 179 -7.89 21.73 -0.69
CA GLU A 179 -6.69 22.45 -1.13
C GLU A 179 -5.49 22.19 -0.22
N ARG A 180 -5.71 22.04 1.09
CA ARG A 180 -4.66 21.89 2.09
C ARG A 180 -4.47 20.43 2.48
N SER A 181 -3.29 19.91 2.21
CA SER A 181 -2.91 18.55 2.58
C SER A 181 -1.48 18.49 3.13
N PHE A 182 -1.30 17.67 4.14
CA PHE A 182 0.01 17.26 4.64
C PHE A 182 0.29 15.85 4.13
N ILE A 183 1.52 15.62 3.66
CA ILE A 183 1.92 14.34 3.10
C ILE A 183 3.16 13.80 3.80
N ALA A 184 3.23 12.48 3.95
CA ALA A 184 4.40 11.79 4.47
C ALA A 184 4.57 10.45 3.76
N SER A 185 5.81 9.96 3.71
CA SER A 185 6.11 8.59 3.31
C SER A 185 7.08 7.97 4.31
N VAL A 186 6.91 6.67 4.55
CA VAL A 186 7.76 5.89 5.44
C VAL A 186 7.90 4.47 4.88
N PRO A 187 9.08 3.85 4.93
CA PRO A 187 9.20 2.45 4.54
C PRO A 187 8.45 1.58 5.56
N LEU A 188 7.43 0.84 5.11
CA LEU A 188 6.72 -0.15 5.91
C LEU A 188 7.36 -1.53 5.80
N GLY A 189 8.00 -1.81 4.67
CA GLY A 189 8.43 -3.15 4.30
C GLY A 189 7.29 -3.98 3.71
N PRO A 190 7.60 -5.09 3.05
CA PRO A 190 6.61 -5.87 2.31
C PRO A 190 5.82 -6.86 3.17
N SER A 191 5.92 -6.79 4.51
CA SER A 191 5.33 -7.79 5.42
C SER A 191 3.81 -7.84 5.34
N LEU A 192 3.13 -6.70 5.12
CA LEU A 192 1.68 -6.67 4.92
C LEU A 192 1.24 -7.23 3.56
N GLU A 193 2.16 -7.31 2.59
CA GLU A 193 1.97 -8.04 1.33
C GLU A 193 2.29 -9.55 1.48
N GLY A 194 2.66 -9.98 2.70
CA GLY A 194 3.02 -11.36 3.04
C GLY A 194 4.45 -11.76 2.66
N ILE A 195 5.31 -10.80 2.30
CA ILE A 195 6.71 -11.05 1.95
C ILE A 195 7.59 -10.88 3.19
N GLY A 196 8.52 -11.83 3.41
CA GLY A 196 9.42 -11.79 4.57
C GLY A 196 8.85 -12.42 5.84
N LEU A 197 7.59 -12.83 5.84
CA LEU A 197 6.96 -13.62 6.90
C LEU A 197 7.02 -15.11 6.57
N ARG A 198 7.16 -15.96 7.57
CA ARG A 198 7.47 -17.39 7.41
C ARG A 198 6.43 -18.15 6.55
N TYR A 199 5.15 -17.94 6.78
CA TYR A 199 4.04 -18.47 5.99
C TYR A 199 3.29 -17.36 5.24
N GLY A 200 3.96 -16.24 4.99
CA GLY A 200 3.35 -15.08 4.34
C GLY A 200 3.04 -15.31 2.86
N GLY A 201 2.03 -14.62 2.37
CA GLY A 201 1.67 -14.60 0.95
C GLY A 201 0.53 -13.65 0.64
N GLY A 202 0.24 -13.48 -0.66
CA GLY A 202 -0.87 -12.65 -1.12
C GLY A 202 -2.24 -13.17 -0.68
N ALA A 203 -3.25 -12.31 -0.78
CA ALA A 203 -4.64 -12.62 -0.42
C ALA A 203 -5.36 -13.32 -1.59
N ASP A 204 -5.03 -14.58 -1.84
CA ASP A 204 -5.60 -15.41 -2.89
C ASP A 204 -6.22 -16.71 -2.34
N THR A 205 -6.77 -17.55 -3.18
CA THR A 205 -7.37 -18.83 -2.78
C THR A 205 -6.37 -19.72 -2.00
N GLY A 206 -6.77 -20.14 -0.79
CA GLY A 206 -5.93 -20.90 0.14
C GLY A 206 -5.15 -20.03 1.13
N SER A 207 -5.25 -18.69 1.04
CA SER A 207 -4.68 -17.79 2.03
C SER A 207 -5.61 -17.64 3.24
N VAL A 208 -5.02 -17.67 4.44
CA VAL A 208 -5.73 -17.34 5.69
C VAL A 208 -5.83 -15.83 5.80
N SER A 209 -7.04 -15.28 5.75
CA SER A 209 -7.34 -13.86 5.87
C SER A 209 -7.71 -13.43 7.29
N GLY A 210 -7.91 -14.38 8.20
CA GLY A 210 -8.22 -14.10 9.59
C GLY A 210 -8.21 -15.33 10.47
N PHE A 211 -8.24 -15.10 11.78
CA PHE A 211 -8.35 -16.16 12.79
C PHE A 211 -9.51 -15.85 13.74
N ARG A 212 -10.31 -16.87 14.03
CA ARG A 212 -11.38 -16.79 15.04
C ARG A 212 -10.93 -17.49 16.31
N LEU A 213 -11.16 -16.84 17.44
CA LEU A 213 -10.98 -17.46 18.75
C LEU A 213 -12.22 -18.29 19.09
N GLY A 214 -12.00 -19.55 19.37
CA GLY A 214 -13.05 -20.46 19.87
C GLY A 214 -12.63 -21.16 21.16
N PRO A 215 -13.54 -21.92 21.79
CA PRO A 215 -13.24 -22.66 23.02
C PRO A 215 -12.07 -23.66 22.87
N PHE A 216 -11.84 -24.12 21.65
CA PHE A 216 -10.80 -25.10 21.33
C PHE A 216 -9.49 -24.50 20.78
N GLY A 217 -9.42 -23.18 20.60
CA GLY A 217 -8.23 -22.50 20.08
C GLY A 217 -8.52 -21.57 18.91
N LEU A 218 -7.51 -21.42 18.05
CA LEU A 218 -7.56 -20.61 16.84
C LEU A 218 -8.13 -21.41 15.67
N SER A 219 -9.08 -20.83 14.95
CA SER A 219 -9.63 -21.39 13.72
C SER A 219 -9.37 -20.43 12.55
N PRO A 220 -8.72 -20.86 11.44
CA PRO A 220 -8.41 -20.00 10.31
C PRO A 220 -9.67 -19.70 9.49
N VAL A 221 -9.72 -18.49 8.94
CA VAL A 221 -10.66 -18.07 7.89
C VAL A 221 -9.90 -18.08 6.57
N VAL A 222 -10.24 -19.02 5.69
CA VAL A 222 -9.49 -19.28 4.45
C VAL A 222 -10.24 -18.75 3.24
N ILE A 223 -9.57 -17.97 2.40
CA ILE A 223 -10.14 -17.48 1.15
C ILE A 223 -10.42 -18.67 0.22
N GLY A 224 -11.64 -18.73 -0.31
CA GLY A 224 -12.08 -19.82 -1.19
C GLY A 224 -12.47 -21.11 -0.44
N ASN A 225 -12.50 -21.10 0.89
CA ASN A 225 -12.87 -22.28 1.73
C ASN A 225 -12.09 -23.57 1.37
N THR A 226 -10.81 -23.42 1.06
CA THR A 226 -9.90 -24.53 0.74
C THR A 226 -8.95 -24.82 1.92
N GLU A 227 -8.04 -25.78 1.76
CA GLU A 227 -6.99 -26.01 2.75
C GLU A 227 -6.07 -24.78 2.88
N PRO A 228 -5.71 -24.37 4.11
CA PRO A 228 -4.83 -23.24 4.35
C PRO A 228 -3.41 -23.57 3.89
N LYS A 229 -2.80 -22.66 3.12
CA LYS A 229 -1.45 -22.80 2.55
C LYS A 229 -0.49 -21.71 2.99
N ARG A 230 -1.03 -20.51 3.29
CA ARG A 230 -0.28 -19.31 3.66
C ARG A 230 -1.16 -18.37 4.47
N ILE A 231 -0.59 -17.32 5.02
CA ILE A 231 -1.29 -16.30 5.79
C ILE A 231 -1.05 -14.96 5.09
N CYS A 232 -2.11 -14.23 4.70
CA CYS A 232 -1.96 -12.90 4.14
C CYS A 232 -1.82 -11.84 5.25
N GLY A 233 -1.47 -10.61 4.90
CA GLY A 233 -1.22 -9.54 5.87
C GLY A 233 -2.38 -9.33 6.85
N THR A 234 -3.62 -9.32 6.36
CA THR A 234 -4.82 -9.22 7.23
C THR A 234 -4.97 -10.43 8.15
N GLY A 235 -4.57 -11.61 7.70
CA GLY A 235 -4.53 -12.83 8.51
C GLY A 235 -3.55 -12.70 9.68
N TYR A 236 -2.35 -12.16 9.45
CA TYR A 236 -1.39 -11.87 10.52
C TYR A 236 -1.92 -10.84 11.51
N LEU A 237 -2.52 -9.74 11.04
CA LEU A 237 -3.13 -8.73 11.94
C LEU A 237 -4.24 -9.35 12.81
N SER A 238 -5.11 -10.17 12.21
CA SER A 238 -6.15 -10.88 12.94
C SER A 238 -5.59 -11.89 13.96
N LEU A 239 -4.51 -12.59 13.60
CA LEU A 239 -3.83 -13.53 14.49
C LEU A 239 -3.23 -12.80 15.70
N LEU A 240 -2.48 -11.72 15.46
CA LEU A 240 -1.85 -10.95 16.53
C LEU A 240 -2.89 -10.30 17.46
N ASP A 241 -3.98 -9.77 16.91
CA ASP A 241 -5.12 -9.29 17.70
C ASP A 241 -5.67 -10.39 18.62
N ALA A 242 -5.87 -11.60 18.09
CA ALA A 242 -6.35 -12.73 18.86
C ALA A 242 -5.36 -13.13 19.97
N LEU A 243 -4.07 -13.13 19.69
CA LEU A 243 -3.03 -13.51 20.67
C LEU A 243 -2.86 -12.44 21.77
N LEU A 244 -2.95 -11.17 21.45
CA LEU A 244 -2.97 -10.08 22.43
C LEU A 244 -4.20 -10.16 23.35
N ARG A 245 -5.39 -10.37 22.77
CA ARG A 245 -6.65 -10.51 23.54
C ARG A 245 -6.64 -11.69 24.51
N THR A 246 -5.97 -12.77 24.17
CA THR A 246 -5.86 -13.93 25.05
C THR A 246 -4.82 -13.75 26.14
N GLY A 247 -3.90 -12.78 26.00
CA GLY A 247 -2.73 -12.63 26.85
C GLY A 247 -1.64 -13.66 26.56
N PHE A 248 -1.59 -14.21 25.34
CA PHE A 248 -0.48 -15.04 24.85
C PHE A 248 0.76 -14.18 24.55
N LEU A 249 0.54 -13.01 23.93
CA LEU A 249 1.54 -11.98 23.76
C LEU A 249 1.28 -10.79 24.72
N ASP A 250 2.36 -10.18 25.17
CA ASP A 250 2.30 -8.87 25.83
C ASP A 250 2.32 -7.74 24.80
N ALA A 251 2.17 -6.49 25.27
CA ALA A 251 2.19 -5.32 24.39
C ALA A 251 3.51 -5.14 23.62
N THR A 252 4.60 -5.72 24.07
CA THR A 252 5.90 -5.67 23.36
C THR A 252 6.04 -6.76 22.29
N GLY A 253 4.99 -7.57 22.07
CA GLY A 253 5.00 -8.68 21.12
C GLY A 253 5.76 -9.91 21.60
N ARG A 254 6.12 -9.96 22.88
CA ARG A 254 6.79 -11.12 23.47
C ARG A 254 5.78 -12.08 24.08
N LEU A 255 6.19 -13.34 24.24
CA LEU A 255 5.41 -14.30 25.00
C LEU A 255 5.17 -13.78 26.42
N ALA A 256 3.92 -13.80 26.86
CA ALA A 256 3.58 -13.37 28.20
C ALA A 256 4.30 -14.23 29.26
N SER A 257 4.81 -13.60 30.29
CA SER A 257 5.52 -14.28 31.37
C SER A 257 4.59 -15.08 32.30
N ALA A 258 3.31 -14.71 32.34
CA ALA A 258 2.25 -15.43 33.04
C ALA A 258 0.99 -15.50 32.17
N SER A 259 0.35 -16.66 32.13
CA SER A 259 -0.90 -16.83 31.39
C SER A 259 -2.04 -16.14 32.12
N VAL A 260 -2.71 -15.20 31.41
CA VAL A 260 -3.89 -14.49 31.93
C VAL A 260 -5.22 -15.21 31.58
N SER A 261 -5.17 -16.26 30.77
CA SER A 261 -6.34 -17.04 30.39
C SER A 261 -6.00 -18.52 30.20
N PRO A 262 -6.98 -19.44 30.40
CA PRO A 262 -6.78 -20.87 30.13
C PRO A 262 -6.36 -21.17 28.69
N LEU A 263 -6.84 -20.35 27.74
CA LEU A 263 -6.46 -20.47 26.33
C LEU A 263 -5.00 -20.07 26.09
N ALA A 264 -4.56 -18.94 26.69
CA ALA A 264 -3.16 -18.55 26.63
C ALA A 264 -2.23 -19.61 27.23
N ALA A 265 -2.60 -20.18 28.40
CA ALA A 265 -1.83 -21.27 29.02
C ALA A 265 -1.67 -22.47 28.07
N ARG A 266 -2.76 -22.88 27.41
CA ARG A 266 -2.73 -23.97 26.44
C ARG A 266 -1.86 -23.67 25.24
N LEU A 267 -2.00 -22.47 24.64
CA LEU A 267 -1.18 -22.04 23.51
C LEU A 267 0.31 -21.94 23.89
N LEU A 268 0.63 -21.42 25.08
CA LEU A 268 2.00 -21.36 25.59
C LEU A 268 2.60 -22.77 25.76
N GLY A 269 1.79 -23.76 26.12
CA GLY A 269 2.19 -25.16 26.23
C GLY A 269 2.52 -25.83 24.89
N THR A 270 2.09 -25.28 23.74
CA THR A 270 2.42 -25.79 22.41
C THR A 270 3.58 -25.05 21.74
N VAL A 271 4.12 -24.01 22.39
CA VAL A 271 5.23 -23.21 21.82
C VAL A 271 6.49 -24.06 21.73
N GLU A 272 7.05 -24.11 20.55
CA GLU A 272 8.35 -24.69 20.28
C GLU A 272 9.45 -23.64 20.44
N ARG A 273 10.61 -24.04 21.01
CA ARG A 273 11.75 -23.15 21.22
C ARG A 273 12.98 -23.75 20.56
N GLY A 274 13.67 -22.96 19.73
CA GLY A 274 14.87 -23.36 19.01
C GLY A 274 15.89 -22.24 18.89
N ALA A 275 16.96 -22.48 18.16
CA ALA A 275 18.03 -21.49 17.94
C ALA A 275 17.53 -20.21 17.24
N ALA A 276 16.48 -20.29 16.43
CA ALA A 276 15.86 -19.16 15.73
C ALA A 276 14.79 -18.42 16.55
N GLY A 277 14.62 -18.75 17.84
CA GLY A 277 13.60 -18.16 18.71
C GLY A 277 12.45 -19.13 19.00
N TRP A 278 11.25 -18.60 19.17
CA TRP A 278 10.04 -19.37 19.44
C TRP A 278 9.12 -19.44 18.21
N SER A 279 8.36 -20.52 18.11
CA SER A 279 7.26 -20.63 17.15
C SER A 279 6.01 -21.22 17.82
N LEU A 280 4.84 -20.76 17.37
CA LEU A 280 3.52 -21.27 17.74
C LEU A 280 2.96 -22.07 16.57
N PRO A 281 2.73 -23.38 16.72
CA PRO A 281 2.04 -24.18 15.72
C PRO A 281 0.62 -23.65 15.47
N LEU A 282 0.24 -23.54 14.20
CA LEU A 282 -1.06 -23.08 13.74
C LEU A 282 -1.78 -24.18 12.96
N PRO A 283 -3.13 -24.11 12.85
CA PRO A 283 -3.89 -25.02 12.01
C PRO A 283 -3.39 -25.04 10.57
N GLY A 284 -3.40 -26.23 9.93
CA GLY A 284 -2.93 -26.41 8.55
C GLY A 284 -1.42 -26.60 8.42
N GLY A 285 -0.72 -26.93 9.50
CA GLY A 285 0.73 -27.17 9.48
C GLY A 285 1.57 -25.91 9.34
N MET A 286 0.97 -24.75 9.54
CA MET A 286 1.65 -23.46 9.59
C MET A 286 2.16 -23.17 11.00
N GLU A 287 2.95 -22.12 11.14
CA GLU A 287 3.42 -21.60 12.43
C GLU A 287 3.58 -20.09 12.39
N LEU A 288 3.46 -19.46 13.56
CA LEU A 288 3.84 -18.07 13.78
C LEU A 288 5.20 -18.04 14.50
N ALA A 289 6.19 -17.41 13.92
CA ALA A 289 7.48 -17.18 14.57
C ALA A 289 7.52 -15.85 15.32
N GLY A 290 8.35 -15.75 16.35
CA GLY A 290 8.59 -14.48 17.05
C GLY A 290 9.13 -13.39 16.11
N ALA A 291 9.90 -13.76 15.11
CA ALA A 291 10.38 -12.84 14.07
C ALA A 291 9.23 -12.26 13.23
N ASP A 292 8.17 -13.04 12.92
CA ASP A 292 7.01 -12.52 12.18
C ASP A 292 6.28 -11.44 12.99
N VAL A 293 6.18 -11.63 14.32
CA VAL A 293 5.58 -10.64 15.23
C VAL A 293 6.38 -9.34 15.20
N GLU A 294 7.71 -9.44 15.22
CA GLU A 294 8.60 -8.27 15.18
C GLU A 294 8.47 -7.51 13.86
N GLU A 295 8.36 -8.22 12.71
CA GLU A 295 8.17 -7.58 11.42
C GLU A 295 6.84 -6.78 11.36
N ILE A 296 5.74 -7.34 11.84
CA ILE A 296 4.47 -6.61 11.91
C ILE A 296 4.55 -5.42 12.88
N LEU A 297 5.28 -5.57 13.98
CA LEU A 297 5.46 -4.49 14.96
C LEU A 297 6.26 -3.32 14.35
N LYS A 298 7.25 -3.60 13.49
CA LYS A 298 7.99 -2.57 12.73
C LYS A 298 7.05 -1.79 11.80
N VAL A 299 6.19 -2.49 11.06
CA VAL A 299 5.18 -1.85 10.20
C VAL A 299 4.25 -0.95 11.02
N LYS A 300 3.73 -1.47 12.14
CA LYS A 300 2.88 -0.70 13.05
C LYS A 300 3.59 0.55 13.57
N ALA A 301 4.85 0.43 13.97
CA ALA A 301 5.62 1.55 14.49
C ALA A 301 5.80 2.65 13.43
N ALA A 302 6.13 2.27 12.20
CA ALA A 302 6.27 3.20 11.08
C ALA A 302 4.95 3.91 10.76
N PHE A 303 3.84 3.17 10.69
CA PHE A 303 2.51 3.73 10.48
C PHE A 303 2.13 4.75 11.56
N SER A 304 2.27 4.36 12.83
CA SER A 304 1.89 5.22 13.97
C SER A 304 2.75 6.47 14.05
N LEU A 305 4.04 6.36 13.71
CA LEU A 305 4.96 7.51 13.63
C LEU A 305 4.52 8.48 12.51
N ALA A 306 4.16 7.97 11.34
CA ALA A 306 3.69 8.81 10.23
C ALA A 306 2.41 9.55 10.60
N LEU A 307 1.42 8.85 11.14
CA LEU A 307 0.15 9.45 11.59
C LEU A 307 0.37 10.52 12.67
N GLU A 308 1.14 10.22 13.73
CA GLU A 308 1.44 11.18 14.79
C GLU A 308 2.13 12.43 14.23
N SER A 309 3.09 12.24 13.32
CA SER A 309 3.82 13.35 12.72
C SER A 309 2.94 14.25 11.84
N LEU A 310 2.03 13.67 11.07
CA LEU A 310 1.07 14.43 10.27
C LEU A 310 0.08 15.21 11.15
N LEU A 311 -0.44 14.58 12.20
CA LEU A 311 -1.32 15.26 13.15
C LEU A 311 -0.60 16.42 13.85
N ALA A 312 0.63 16.20 14.30
CA ALA A 312 1.43 17.24 14.93
C ALA A 312 1.72 18.41 13.98
N ALA A 313 2.10 18.13 12.74
CA ALA A 313 2.39 19.15 11.72
C ALA A 313 1.16 19.97 11.35
N SER A 314 -0.02 19.34 11.31
CA SER A 314 -1.29 20.00 11.00
C SER A 314 -1.94 20.72 12.18
N GLY A 315 -1.47 20.48 13.40
CA GLY A 315 -2.09 20.96 14.63
C GLY A 315 -3.42 20.28 14.97
N LEU A 316 -3.73 19.14 14.34
CA LEU A 316 -4.96 18.38 14.60
C LEU A 316 -4.76 17.34 15.70
N GLU A 317 -5.78 17.16 16.50
CA GLU A 317 -5.91 15.98 17.35
C GLU A 317 -6.55 14.82 16.57
N SER A 318 -6.19 13.57 16.89
CA SER A 318 -6.71 12.38 16.22
C SER A 318 -8.24 12.30 16.22
N ARG A 319 -8.88 12.76 17.28
CA ARG A 319 -10.36 12.81 17.41
C ARG A 319 -11.04 13.72 16.39
N ALA A 320 -10.32 14.69 15.80
CA ALA A 320 -10.83 15.58 14.77
C ALA A 320 -10.90 14.94 13.39
N LEU A 321 -10.21 13.81 13.16
CA LEU A 321 -10.32 13.08 11.91
C LEU A 321 -11.74 12.57 11.71
N ALA A 322 -12.38 13.00 10.63
CA ALA A 322 -13.72 12.54 10.27
C ALA A 322 -13.68 11.16 9.58
N ARG A 323 -12.62 10.86 8.84
CA ARG A 323 -12.49 9.61 8.10
C ARG A 323 -11.03 9.14 8.01
N VAL A 324 -10.83 7.82 8.00
CA VAL A 324 -9.56 7.17 7.64
C VAL A 324 -9.83 6.27 6.43
N CYS A 325 -9.20 6.59 5.31
CA CYS A 325 -9.29 5.86 4.05
C CYS A 325 -8.05 4.97 3.91
N LEU A 326 -8.22 3.67 3.83
CA LEU A 326 -7.13 2.72 3.65
C LEU A 326 -7.08 2.26 2.21
N GLY A 327 -5.97 2.55 1.54
CA GLY A 327 -5.64 2.07 0.20
C GLY A 327 -4.66 0.89 0.25
N GLY A 328 -4.30 0.40 -0.95
CA GLY A 328 -3.32 -0.66 -1.11
C GLY A 328 -3.82 -2.06 -0.70
N ALA A 329 -2.88 -2.97 -0.51
CA ALA A 329 -3.16 -4.39 -0.28
C ALA A 329 -4.00 -4.70 0.97
N LEU A 330 -3.99 -3.81 1.98
CA LEU A 330 -4.81 -3.95 3.19
C LEU A 330 -6.25 -3.46 3.00
N GLY A 331 -6.52 -2.62 2.00
CA GLY A 331 -7.82 -1.98 1.81
C GLY A 331 -8.97 -2.94 1.50
N GLU A 332 -8.70 -4.18 1.08
CA GLU A 332 -9.76 -5.09 0.63
C GLU A 332 -10.29 -6.05 1.71
N HIS A 333 -9.51 -6.34 2.76
CA HIS A 333 -9.86 -7.42 3.71
C HIS A 333 -9.55 -7.10 5.18
N MET A 334 -9.56 -5.84 5.58
CA MET A 334 -9.20 -5.45 6.96
C MET A 334 -10.15 -6.02 8.00
N PRO A 335 -9.61 -6.64 9.08
CA PRO A 335 -10.41 -6.94 10.25
C PRO A 335 -10.83 -5.63 10.92
N GLU A 336 -12.12 -5.33 10.93
CA GLU A 336 -12.70 -4.07 11.39
C GLU A 336 -12.30 -3.64 12.83
N THR A 337 -11.75 -4.54 13.62
CA THR A 337 -11.50 -4.29 15.05
C THR A 337 -10.02 -4.39 15.47
N ALA A 338 -9.12 -4.76 14.57
CA ALA A 338 -7.74 -5.05 14.94
C ALA A 338 -6.84 -3.80 15.01
N LEU A 339 -7.08 -2.77 14.21
CA LEU A 339 -6.15 -1.65 14.06
C LEU A 339 -5.98 -0.80 15.32
N GLU A 340 -7.04 -0.54 16.06
CA GLU A 340 -6.94 0.18 17.33
C GLU A 340 -6.24 -0.66 18.38
N ARG A 341 -6.62 -1.94 18.55
CA ARG A 341 -5.99 -2.81 19.54
C ARG A 341 -4.55 -3.14 19.22
N LEU A 342 -4.21 -3.23 17.95
CA LEU A 342 -2.81 -3.35 17.53
C LEU A 342 -2.04 -2.03 17.65
N GLY A 343 -2.73 -0.91 17.86
CA GLY A 343 -2.14 0.42 18.01
C GLY A 343 -1.74 1.08 16.71
N PHE A 344 -2.21 0.63 15.55
CA PHE A 344 -2.07 1.37 14.30
C PHE A 344 -2.85 2.68 14.35
N LEU A 345 -4.08 2.62 14.83
CA LEU A 345 -4.97 3.77 14.94
C LEU A 345 -5.22 4.14 16.41
N PRO A 346 -5.29 5.43 16.72
CA PRO A 346 -5.84 5.91 17.99
C PRO A 346 -7.28 5.44 18.23
N GLN A 347 -7.68 5.36 19.48
CA GLN A 347 -9.04 4.95 19.87
C GLN A 347 -10.11 5.84 19.22
N GLY A 348 -11.22 5.23 18.80
CA GLY A 348 -12.37 5.86 18.18
C GLY A 348 -12.23 6.11 16.66
N LEU A 349 -11.09 5.79 16.03
CA LEU A 349 -10.92 5.93 14.59
C LEU A 349 -11.32 4.68 13.80
N GLN A 350 -11.36 3.52 14.42
CA GLN A 350 -11.76 2.27 13.75
C GLN A 350 -13.16 2.38 13.12
N ALA A 351 -14.12 2.95 13.84
CA ALA A 351 -15.49 3.15 13.35
C ALA A 351 -15.60 4.17 12.19
N ARG A 352 -14.54 4.94 11.96
CA ARG A 352 -14.44 5.93 10.87
C ARG A 352 -13.52 5.47 9.74
N THR A 353 -13.01 4.24 9.84
CA THR A 353 -12.09 3.67 8.86
C THR A 353 -12.88 2.96 7.76
N VAL A 354 -12.49 3.21 6.51
CA VAL A 354 -13.05 2.56 5.33
C VAL A 354 -11.94 2.02 4.45
N ALA A 355 -12.20 0.89 3.83
CA ALA A 355 -11.36 0.31 2.82
C ALA A 355 -11.71 0.93 1.46
N GLU A 356 -10.73 1.53 0.79
CA GLU A 356 -10.92 2.24 -0.47
C GLU A 356 -10.47 1.43 -1.69
N GLY A 357 -9.90 0.25 -1.48
CA GLY A 357 -9.35 -0.57 -2.56
C GLY A 357 -8.22 0.13 -3.32
N ASN A 358 -8.11 -0.12 -4.62
CA ASN A 358 -7.10 0.52 -5.46
C ASN A 358 -7.54 1.94 -5.85
N THR A 359 -7.22 2.92 -5.01
CA THR A 359 -7.51 4.35 -5.24
C THR A 359 -6.71 4.90 -6.41
N SER A 360 -5.47 4.45 -6.62
CA SER A 360 -4.59 4.85 -7.72
C SER A 360 -5.23 4.56 -9.08
N LEU A 361 -5.65 3.32 -9.31
CA LEU A 361 -6.30 2.91 -10.57
C LEU A 361 -7.65 3.63 -10.77
N ARG A 362 -8.44 3.79 -9.69
CA ARG A 362 -9.72 4.51 -9.73
C ARG A 362 -9.51 5.98 -10.12
N GLY A 363 -8.47 6.61 -9.57
CA GLY A 363 -8.12 7.99 -9.90
C GLY A 363 -7.55 8.14 -11.31
N ALA A 364 -6.70 7.24 -11.76
CA ALA A 364 -6.21 7.23 -13.14
C ALA A 364 -7.37 7.12 -14.15
N ALA A 365 -8.37 6.27 -13.86
CA ALA A 365 -9.59 6.16 -14.66
C ALA A 365 -10.42 7.46 -14.66
N LEU A 366 -10.57 8.08 -13.49
CA LEU A 366 -11.26 9.37 -13.38
C LEU A 366 -10.59 10.48 -14.18
N LEU A 367 -9.24 10.56 -14.16
CA LEU A 367 -8.47 11.57 -14.87
C LEU A 367 -8.46 11.38 -16.39
N LEU A 368 -8.77 10.19 -16.88
CA LEU A 368 -9.01 9.91 -18.30
C LEU A 368 -10.42 10.34 -18.73
N THR A 369 -11.41 10.13 -17.88
CA THR A 369 -12.82 10.47 -18.18
C THR A 369 -13.11 11.94 -17.93
N ARG A 370 -12.35 12.59 -17.05
CA ARG A 370 -12.51 14.01 -16.64
C ARG A 370 -11.19 14.77 -16.70
N PRO A 371 -10.64 15.00 -17.91
CA PRO A 371 -9.31 15.63 -18.07
C PRO A 371 -9.22 17.05 -17.50
N GLU A 372 -10.34 17.76 -17.34
CA GLU A 372 -10.40 19.08 -16.69
C GLU A 372 -9.96 19.05 -15.22
N LEU A 373 -9.91 17.87 -14.60
CA LEU A 373 -9.43 17.70 -13.23
C LEU A 373 -7.90 17.70 -13.13
N ARG A 374 -7.19 17.47 -14.24
CA ARG A 374 -5.72 17.35 -14.26
C ARG A 374 -5.03 18.61 -13.75
N GLU A 375 -5.45 19.78 -14.19
CA GLU A 375 -4.89 21.05 -13.70
C GLU A 375 -5.19 21.30 -12.21
N ARG A 376 -6.38 20.88 -11.74
CA ARG A 376 -6.72 20.99 -10.32
C ARG A 376 -5.83 20.08 -9.47
N LEU A 377 -5.55 18.88 -9.96
CA LEU A 377 -4.66 17.94 -9.29
C LEU A 377 -3.21 18.45 -9.25
N VAL A 378 -2.72 19.07 -10.33
CA VAL A 378 -1.39 19.69 -10.35
C VAL A 378 -1.29 20.81 -9.30
N ARG A 379 -2.32 21.68 -9.19
CA ARG A 379 -2.37 22.70 -8.15
C ARG A 379 -2.39 22.12 -6.75
N TRP A 380 -3.22 21.08 -6.52
CA TRP A 380 -3.26 20.39 -5.24
C TRP A 380 -1.88 19.83 -4.87
N SER A 381 -1.23 19.10 -5.78
CA SER A 381 0.10 18.51 -5.57
C SER A 381 1.15 19.56 -5.20
N SER A 382 1.15 20.71 -5.89
CA SER A 382 2.07 21.83 -5.61
C SER A 382 1.79 22.52 -4.26
N GLY A 383 0.57 22.39 -3.74
CA GLY A 383 0.15 22.96 -2.44
C GLY A 383 0.35 22.01 -1.26
N CYS A 384 0.79 20.77 -1.48
CA CYS A 384 1.01 19.80 -0.40
C CYS A 384 2.19 20.20 0.49
N THR A 385 2.03 20.05 1.79
CA THR A 385 3.10 20.23 2.78
C THR A 385 3.74 18.88 3.10
N LEU A 386 5.00 18.71 2.72
CA LEU A 386 5.76 17.49 3.05
C LEU A 386 6.17 17.50 4.52
N VAL A 387 5.83 16.44 5.24
CA VAL A 387 6.35 16.13 6.57
C VAL A 387 7.50 15.12 6.39
N ASP A 388 8.71 15.63 6.33
CA ASP A 388 9.91 14.80 6.12
C ASP A 388 10.28 14.07 7.42
N LEU A 389 9.87 12.81 7.50
CA LEU A 389 10.14 11.96 8.67
C LEU A 389 11.63 11.61 8.77
N ALA A 390 12.32 11.45 7.65
CA ALA A 390 13.74 11.08 7.64
C ALA A 390 14.64 12.21 8.13
N ALA A 391 14.23 13.47 8.00
CA ALA A 391 14.96 14.64 8.48
C ALA A 391 14.76 14.90 9.99
N ARG A 392 13.87 14.18 10.66
CA ARG A 392 13.58 14.37 12.09
C ARG A 392 14.74 13.86 12.98
N PRO A 393 15.34 14.72 13.84
CA PRO A 393 16.44 14.28 14.71
C PRO A 393 16.00 13.24 15.77
N ASP A 394 14.72 13.22 16.13
CA ASP A 394 14.12 12.32 17.10
C ASP A 394 13.46 11.08 16.47
N PHE A 395 13.63 10.85 15.16
CA PHE A 395 13.02 9.75 14.41
C PHE A 395 13.16 8.39 15.11
N THR A 396 14.39 8.02 15.46
CA THR A 396 14.66 6.71 16.08
C THR A 396 13.98 6.59 17.44
N ALA A 397 13.98 7.63 18.27
CA ALA A 397 13.34 7.60 19.57
C ALA A 397 11.81 7.46 19.44
N LEU A 398 11.20 8.20 18.51
CA LEU A 398 9.77 8.12 18.23
C LEU A 398 9.39 6.75 17.66
N TYR A 399 10.18 6.25 16.70
CA TYR A 399 9.95 4.93 16.11
C TYR A 399 9.98 3.83 17.19
N MET A 400 11.00 3.84 18.05
CA MET A 400 11.12 2.88 19.15
C MET A 400 9.98 2.99 20.18
N ARG A 401 9.46 4.20 20.43
CA ARG A 401 8.28 4.39 21.29
C ARG A 401 7.04 3.68 20.73
N HIS A 402 6.93 3.63 19.40
CA HIS A 402 5.82 2.96 18.71
C HIS A 402 6.01 1.45 18.52
N MET A 403 7.18 0.89 18.91
CA MET A 403 7.47 -0.55 18.85
C MET A 403 6.76 -1.33 19.97
N VAL A 404 5.48 -1.01 20.21
CA VAL A 404 4.58 -1.67 21.16
C VAL A 404 3.18 -1.75 20.56
N PHE A 405 2.43 -2.79 20.85
CA PHE A 405 1.02 -2.91 20.52
C PHE A 405 0.15 -2.14 21.55
N GLY A 406 -1.06 -1.74 21.14
CA GLY A 406 -2.09 -1.18 22.03
C GLY A 406 -2.22 0.30 22.04
#